data_cd69bd0dbddf0921259c8907462f625b
#
_entry.id   cd69bd0dbddf0921259c8907462f625b
#
_cell.length_a   1.000
_cell.length_b   1.000
_cell.length_c   1.000
_cell.angle_alpha   90.00
_cell.angle_beta   90.00
_cell.angle_gamma   90.00
#
_symmetry.space_group_name_H-M   'P 1'
#
loop_
_entity.id
_entity.type
_entity.pdbx_description
1 polymer ?
#
loop_
_entity_poly.entity_id
_entity_poly.type
_entity_poly.pdbx_seq_one_letter_code
_entity_poly.pdbx_strand_id
1 'polypeptide(L)'
;MAAFQTQAQLVSVTSNVNMANETVDPAGPHLAGGSDFGNPGDNPMSDADGDGVWTITVEVESGYTGYYTFTNGACADWGCKENIAGQDCAHPENYNDRQLENITEDTVINTCFGQ
;
A
#
# COMPACT_ATOMS: atom_id res chain seq x y z
N MET A 1 -19.63 -5.51 -38.40
CA MET A 1 -19.98 -5.18 -37.01
C MET A 1 -18.71 -4.92 -36.24
N ALA A 2 -18.61 -3.77 -35.62
CA ALA A 2 -17.43 -3.43 -34.83
C ALA A 2 -17.44 -4.21 -33.50
N ALA A 3 -16.32 -4.85 -33.15
CA ALA A 3 -16.17 -5.46 -31.85
C ALA A 3 -15.81 -4.37 -30.85
N PHE A 4 -16.58 -4.28 -29.79
CA PHE A 4 -16.26 -3.37 -28.69
C PHE A 4 -15.28 -4.04 -27.77
N GLN A 5 -14.07 -3.48 -27.68
CA GLN A 5 -13.15 -3.87 -26.62
C GLN A 5 -13.46 -3.03 -25.40
N THR A 6 -13.91 -3.69 -24.35
CA THR A 6 -14.04 -3.05 -23.05
C THR A 6 -12.67 -3.03 -22.40
N GLN A 7 -12.05 -1.86 -22.34
CA GLN A 7 -10.84 -1.69 -21.54
C GLN A 7 -11.24 -1.52 -20.09
N ALA A 8 -10.54 -2.23 -19.21
CA ALA A 8 -10.71 -2.02 -17.78
C ALA A 8 -10.36 -0.56 -17.47
N GLN A 9 -11.25 0.12 -16.76
CA GLN A 9 -10.99 1.47 -16.28
C GLN A 9 -10.03 1.40 -15.10
N LEU A 10 -8.96 2.19 -15.16
CA LEU A 10 -8.01 2.29 -14.06
C LEU A 10 -8.42 3.43 -13.14
N VAL A 11 -8.25 3.20 -11.85
CA VAL A 11 -8.42 4.21 -10.81
C VAL A 11 -7.14 4.29 -9.98
N SER A 12 -6.90 5.46 -9.40
CA SER A 12 -5.69 5.71 -8.61
C SER A 12 -5.94 5.45 -7.14
N VAL A 13 -4.98 4.79 -6.49
CA VAL A 13 -4.95 4.66 -5.03
C VAL A 13 -3.69 5.36 -4.53
N THR A 14 -3.87 6.41 -3.76
CA THR A 14 -2.77 7.17 -3.15
C THR A 14 -2.72 6.85 -1.67
N SER A 15 -1.57 6.37 -1.21
CA SER A 15 -1.34 6.09 0.21
C SER A 15 -0.39 7.12 0.77
N ASN A 16 -0.83 7.80 1.83
CA ASN A 16 -0.03 8.74 2.61
C ASN A 16 0.20 8.11 3.98
N VAL A 17 1.46 7.77 4.29
CA VAL A 17 1.82 7.06 5.51
C VAL A 17 2.69 7.96 6.37
N ASN A 18 2.20 8.25 7.58
CA ASN A 18 2.93 9.04 8.54
C ASN A 18 3.94 8.14 9.27
N MET A 19 5.22 8.50 9.15
CA MET A 19 6.33 7.76 9.76
C MET A 19 6.88 8.47 11.01
N ALA A 20 6.16 9.44 11.57
CA ALA A 20 6.68 10.29 12.64
C ALA A 20 7.04 9.51 13.92
N ASN A 21 6.38 8.39 14.17
CA ASN A 21 6.64 7.56 15.35
C ASN A 21 7.66 6.44 15.10
N GLU A 22 8.26 6.44 13.89
CA GLU A 22 9.19 5.39 13.48
C GLU A 22 10.58 5.95 13.23
N THR A 23 11.60 5.11 13.42
CA THR A 23 12.92 5.39 12.88
C THR A 23 12.92 4.91 11.43
N VAL A 24 12.92 5.86 10.49
CA VAL A 24 12.81 5.54 9.07
C VAL A 24 14.09 4.86 8.59
N ASP A 25 13.94 3.68 7.99
CA ASP A 25 15.05 2.95 7.39
C ASP A 25 15.67 3.79 6.26
N PRO A 26 17.00 3.72 6.03
CA PRO A 26 17.63 4.47 4.93
C PRO A 26 17.03 4.21 3.54
N ALA A 27 16.44 3.04 3.32
CA ALA A 27 15.73 2.74 2.06
C ALA A 27 14.32 3.33 2.02
N GLY A 28 13.82 3.90 3.13
CA GLY A 28 12.48 4.45 3.24
C GLY A 28 11.38 3.40 3.32
N PRO A 29 10.14 3.84 3.58
CA PRO A 29 9.00 2.94 3.57
C PRO A 29 8.62 2.54 2.16
N HIS A 30 8.00 1.36 2.04
CA HIS A 30 7.56 0.77 0.78
C HIS A 30 6.14 0.24 0.92
N LEU A 31 5.42 0.23 -0.18
CA LEU A 31 4.17 -0.50 -0.32
C LEU A 31 4.50 -1.92 -0.78
N ALA A 32 3.86 -2.91 -0.19
CA ALA A 32 4.04 -4.31 -0.55
C ALA A 32 2.72 -5.06 -0.39
N GLY A 33 2.65 -6.27 -0.89
CA GLY A 33 1.41 -7.05 -0.79
C GLY A 33 1.42 -8.29 -1.66
N GLY A 34 2.47 -9.07 -1.58
CA GLY A 34 2.53 -10.39 -2.22
C GLY A 34 2.30 -10.36 -3.71
N SER A 35 1.21 -10.99 -4.16
CA SER A 35 0.97 -11.18 -5.60
C SER A 35 0.64 -9.89 -6.35
N ASP A 36 0.02 -8.90 -5.68
CA ASP A 36 -0.45 -7.70 -6.36
C ASP A 36 0.51 -6.52 -6.22
N PHE A 37 1.15 -6.37 -5.06
CA PHE A 37 2.02 -5.23 -4.77
C PHE A 37 3.48 -5.65 -4.50
N GLY A 38 3.79 -6.91 -4.66
CA GLY A 38 5.16 -7.41 -4.65
C GLY A 38 5.77 -7.52 -3.26
N ASN A 39 7.10 -7.61 -3.26
CA ASN A 39 7.90 -7.81 -2.05
C ASN A 39 8.34 -6.46 -1.46
N PRO A 40 8.81 -6.46 -0.19
CA PRO A 40 9.43 -5.26 0.38
C PRO A 40 10.55 -4.74 -0.54
N GLY A 41 10.46 -3.48 -0.92
CA GLY A 41 11.42 -2.85 -1.82
C GLY A 41 10.95 -2.66 -3.26
N ASP A 42 9.87 -3.33 -3.67
CA ASP A 42 9.39 -3.22 -5.06
C ASP A 42 8.69 -1.91 -5.35
N ASN A 43 8.04 -1.30 -4.35
CA ASN A 43 7.26 -0.08 -4.54
C ASN A 43 7.68 1.00 -3.53
N PRO A 44 8.75 1.74 -3.81
CA PRO A 44 9.24 2.75 -2.88
C PRO A 44 8.28 3.95 -2.78
N MET A 45 8.11 4.44 -1.58
CA MET A 45 7.38 5.67 -1.30
C MET A 45 8.34 6.86 -1.29
N SER A 46 7.79 8.07 -1.36
CA SER A 46 8.59 9.28 -1.36
C SER A 46 8.06 10.30 -0.36
N ASP A 47 8.98 11.10 0.19
CA ASP A 47 8.69 12.21 1.08
C ASP A 47 9.45 13.44 0.57
N ALA A 48 8.95 13.99 -0.53
CA ALA A 48 9.65 15.06 -1.27
C ALA A 48 9.73 16.36 -0.47
N ASP A 49 8.75 16.64 0.40
CA ASP A 49 8.73 17.87 1.22
C ASP A 49 9.35 17.68 2.61
N GLY A 50 9.75 16.47 2.96
CA GLY A 50 10.44 16.20 4.22
C GLY A 50 9.57 16.32 5.46
N ASP A 51 8.25 16.21 5.34
CA ASP A 51 7.32 16.38 6.47
C ASP A 51 7.08 15.10 7.29
N GLY A 52 7.69 13.99 6.90
CA GLY A 52 7.52 12.69 7.57
C GLY A 52 6.33 11.89 7.10
N VAL A 53 5.54 12.41 6.17
CA VAL A 53 4.46 11.68 5.51
C VAL A 53 4.94 11.25 4.14
N TRP A 54 5.00 9.93 3.95
CA TRP A 54 5.50 9.33 2.72
C TRP A 54 4.32 8.92 1.84
N THR A 55 4.47 9.07 0.54
CA THR A 55 3.36 8.92 -0.42
C THR A 55 3.75 8.00 -1.56
N ILE A 56 2.79 7.21 -2.01
CA ILE A 56 2.85 6.47 -3.26
C ILE A 56 1.46 6.46 -3.90
N THR A 57 1.43 6.55 -5.22
CA THR A 57 0.20 6.38 -5.99
C THR A 57 0.36 5.18 -6.90
N VAL A 58 -0.58 4.25 -6.84
CA VAL A 58 -0.64 3.08 -7.72
C VAL A 58 -1.96 3.07 -8.45
N GLU A 59 -2.02 2.42 -9.61
CA GLU A 59 -3.26 2.26 -10.35
C GLU A 59 -3.76 0.84 -10.20
N VAL A 60 -5.07 0.70 -10.02
CA VAL A 60 -5.76 -0.59 -9.97
C VAL A 60 -6.95 -0.57 -10.91
N GLU A 61 -7.41 -1.73 -11.32
CA GLU A 61 -8.64 -1.82 -12.12
C GLU A 61 -9.85 -1.48 -11.26
N SER A 62 -10.82 -0.77 -11.82
CA SER A 62 -12.07 -0.44 -11.14
C SER A 62 -12.76 -1.72 -10.67
N GLY A 63 -13.14 -1.75 -9.40
CA GLY A 63 -13.71 -2.92 -8.74
C GLY A 63 -12.67 -3.77 -8.01
N TYR A 64 -11.42 -3.33 -7.98
CA TYR A 64 -10.33 -4.07 -7.34
C TYR A 64 -10.60 -4.33 -5.87
N THR A 65 -10.33 -5.57 -5.46
CA THR A 65 -10.27 -5.99 -4.05
C THR A 65 -8.97 -6.78 -3.85
N GLY A 66 -8.20 -6.43 -2.84
CA GLY A 66 -6.94 -7.10 -2.54
C GLY A 66 -6.33 -6.61 -1.25
N TYR A 67 -5.18 -7.19 -0.90
CA TYR A 67 -4.50 -6.91 0.35
C TYR A 67 -3.19 -6.17 0.10
N TYR A 68 -2.80 -5.34 1.07
CA TYR A 68 -1.55 -4.60 1.00
C TYR A 68 -1.02 -4.34 2.41
N THR A 69 0.23 -3.95 2.48
CA THR A 69 0.88 -3.59 3.73
C THR A 69 1.98 -2.55 3.46
N PHE A 70 2.50 -1.96 4.51
CA PHE A 70 3.66 -1.07 4.41
C PHE A 70 4.84 -1.72 5.11
N THR A 71 6.03 -1.50 4.56
CA THR A 71 7.28 -1.96 5.16
C THR A 71 8.19 -0.77 5.41
N ASN A 72 8.96 -0.83 6.48
CA ASN A 72 9.97 0.19 6.80
C ASN A 72 11.32 -0.35 6.32
N GLY A 73 11.58 -0.13 5.04
CA GLY A 73 12.77 -0.67 4.38
C GLY A 73 12.45 -1.72 3.33
N ALA A 74 13.50 -2.30 2.76
CA ALA A 74 13.44 -3.29 1.68
C ALA A 74 13.97 -4.65 2.16
N CYS A 75 13.49 -5.12 3.30
CA CYS A 75 13.96 -6.36 3.90
C CYS A 75 13.60 -7.60 3.05
N ALA A 76 14.46 -8.61 3.09
CA ALA A 76 14.29 -9.82 2.29
C ALA A 76 13.28 -10.82 2.91
N ASP A 77 12.99 -10.68 4.21
CA ASP A 77 12.28 -11.70 4.99
C ASP A 77 10.94 -11.20 5.55
N TRP A 78 10.46 -10.04 5.11
CA TRP A 78 9.25 -9.40 5.62
C TRP A 78 9.35 -8.91 7.08
N GLY A 79 10.53 -8.99 7.69
CA GLY A 79 10.74 -8.56 9.08
C GLY A 79 10.53 -7.07 9.31
N CYS A 80 10.57 -6.26 8.24
CA CYS A 80 10.33 -4.82 8.32
C CYS A 80 8.88 -4.41 8.06
N LYS A 81 7.99 -5.37 7.93
CA LYS A 81 6.56 -5.13 7.74
C LYS A 81 5.95 -4.50 9.00
N GLU A 82 5.00 -3.58 8.81
CA GLU A 82 4.24 -3.02 9.92
C GLU A 82 3.49 -4.12 10.68
N ASN A 83 3.35 -3.94 11.98
CA ASN A 83 2.59 -4.86 12.83
C ASN A 83 1.28 -4.18 13.25
N ILE A 84 0.18 -4.57 12.62
CA ILE A 84 -1.15 -4.06 12.94
C ILE A 84 -2.06 -5.16 13.50
N ALA A 85 -1.49 -6.28 13.91
CA ALA A 85 -2.25 -7.41 14.44
C ALA A 85 -3.17 -6.96 15.60
N GLY A 86 -4.43 -7.42 15.56
CA GLY A 86 -5.42 -7.07 16.56
C GLY A 86 -6.12 -5.73 16.36
N GLN A 87 -5.71 -4.95 15.36
CA GLN A 87 -6.36 -3.68 15.04
C GLN A 87 -7.48 -3.89 14.02
N ASP A 88 -8.43 -2.96 13.97
CA ASP A 88 -9.58 -3.06 13.07
C ASP A 88 -9.18 -3.06 11.59
N CYS A 89 -8.06 -2.42 11.25
CA CYS A 89 -7.56 -2.37 9.88
C CYS A 89 -6.83 -3.64 9.44
N ALA A 90 -6.55 -4.57 10.36
CA ALA A 90 -5.82 -5.79 10.04
C ALA A 90 -6.76 -6.92 9.62
N HIS A 91 -6.32 -7.70 8.67
CA HIS A 91 -7.06 -8.87 8.19
C HIS A 91 -6.28 -10.15 8.51
N PRO A 92 -6.58 -10.82 9.65
CA PRO A 92 -5.83 -12.01 10.08
C PRO A 92 -5.84 -13.14 9.04
N GLU A 93 -6.87 -13.22 8.21
CA GLU A 93 -6.97 -14.22 7.14
C GLU A 93 -5.91 -14.02 6.05
N ASN A 94 -5.25 -12.85 6.00
CA ASN A 94 -4.18 -12.56 5.05
C ASN A 94 -3.00 -11.89 5.76
N TYR A 95 -2.37 -12.59 6.68
CA TYR A 95 -1.13 -12.17 7.36
C TYR A 95 -1.24 -10.83 8.10
N ASN A 96 -2.43 -10.45 8.55
CA ASN A 96 -2.71 -9.15 9.18
C ASN A 96 -2.40 -7.97 8.24
N ASP A 97 -2.60 -8.15 6.94
CA ASP A 97 -2.48 -7.06 5.97
C ASP A 97 -3.70 -6.15 6.01
N ARG A 98 -3.57 -4.99 5.39
CA ARG A 98 -4.69 -4.08 5.11
C ARG A 98 -5.42 -4.54 3.86
N GLN A 99 -6.66 -4.11 3.68
CA GLN A 99 -7.46 -4.47 2.51
C GLN A 99 -7.91 -3.22 1.74
N LEU A 100 -7.78 -3.29 0.41
CA LEU A 100 -8.55 -2.46 -0.50
C LEU A 100 -9.79 -3.25 -0.90
N GLU A 101 -10.96 -2.65 -0.77
CA GLU A 101 -12.21 -3.35 -1.04
C GLU A 101 -13.03 -2.59 -2.06
N ASN A 102 -13.27 -3.23 -3.21
CA ASN A 102 -14.13 -2.74 -4.28
C ASN A 102 -13.84 -1.27 -4.64
N ILE A 103 -12.64 -1.01 -5.06
CA ILE A 103 -12.17 0.34 -5.39
C ILE A 103 -12.70 0.72 -6.78
N THR A 104 -13.66 1.63 -6.84
CA THR A 104 -14.33 2.03 -8.08
C THR A 104 -14.04 3.47 -8.50
N GLU A 105 -13.30 4.22 -7.69
CA GLU A 105 -12.93 5.61 -7.95
C GLU A 105 -11.58 5.91 -7.33
N ASP A 106 -10.97 7.02 -7.70
CA ASP A 106 -9.73 7.47 -7.12
C ASP A 106 -9.86 7.58 -5.60
N THR A 107 -8.90 6.98 -4.88
CA THR A 107 -8.97 6.80 -3.44
C THR A 107 -7.69 7.31 -2.80
N VAL A 108 -7.84 7.99 -1.67
CA VAL A 108 -6.72 8.44 -0.84
C VAL A 108 -6.81 7.78 0.52
N ILE A 109 -5.71 7.15 0.93
CA ILE A 109 -5.59 6.51 2.24
C ILE A 109 -4.58 7.32 3.05
N ASN A 110 -5.01 7.79 4.23
CA ASN A 110 -4.14 8.49 5.16
C ASN A 110 -4.04 7.64 6.43
N THR A 111 -2.83 7.23 6.78
CA THR A 111 -2.63 6.38 7.94
C THR A 111 -1.27 6.61 8.58
N CYS A 112 -1.08 6.06 9.76
CA CYS A 112 0.22 5.98 10.41
C CYS A 112 0.77 4.56 10.26
N PHE A 113 2.10 4.46 10.08
CA PHE A 113 2.76 3.16 10.04
C PHE A 113 2.48 2.40 11.34
N GLY A 114 2.04 1.16 11.22
CA GLY A 114 1.76 0.32 12.37
C GLY A 114 0.41 0.57 13.06
N GLN A 115 -0.45 1.36 12.43
CA GLN A 115 -1.74 1.70 13.03
C GLN A 115 -2.89 1.63 12.03
#